data_51c10957033f8fb9c22b6f1f923bf058
#
_entry.id   51c10957033f8fb9c22b6f1f923bf058
#
_cell.length_a   1.000
_cell.length_b   1.000
_cell.length_c   1.000
_cell.angle_alpha   90.00
_cell.angle_beta   90.00
_cell.angle_gamma   90.00
#
_symmetry.space_group_name_H-M   'P 1'
#
loop_
_entity.id
_entity.type
_entity.pdbx_description
1 polymer ?
#
loop_
_entity_poly.entity_id
_entity_poly.type
_entity_poly.pdbx_seq_one_letter_code
_entity_poly.pdbx_strand_id
1 'polypeptide(L)'
;MIDERWAQAARSLGSRAAFWSLRIVDEQIDDHEIRNDIAQPMRTVRDRGAMLIAWVGAGAGYAATANLSAAGLQQALDLATARAEASAALSLIDHREVARPAVSGHYVSPNAQHALPSRADWLERLSVECAGANLDARIVERVAAVQITHTDQLYITSDGVRIDQRFQFVMPQLSVAAHADGDTQVRTLGGNYGTLGQGGMEVLARFGFDGSGARVANEALQLLGAPNCPSGKRDLLLMPDQMMLQIHESIGHPLELDRILGDERNFAGWSFVKKEMFGSYRYGSELLNVTFDPDLREEAAAYAFDDDGTEATKQYLIRDGVLERPLGGALSQQRARMAGVANSRASNWNRPPIDRMANLNIEPGEQSLAQMIGNIEHGILMRTNTSWSIDDHRNKFQFGCEFGQLIENGKLTQVVKQPNYRGISANFWRSLSAVGNAQTREVYGTSMCGKGEPAQIIRVGHASPACVFSNIDVFGGA
;
A
#
# COMPACT_ATOMS: atom_id res chain seq x y z
N MET A 1 10.78 6.37 -21.60
CA MET A 1 11.93 7.21 -21.21
C MET A 1 11.42 8.58 -20.90
N ILE A 2 11.89 9.14 -19.79
CA ILE A 2 11.58 10.54 -19.46
C ILE A 2 11.97 11.41 -20.64
N ASP A 3 11.09 12.34 -20.99
CA ASP A 3 11.34 13.24 -22.11
C ASP A 3 12.46 14.23 -21.74
N GLU A 4 13.62 14.08 -22.36
CA GLU A 4 14.78 14.95 -22.09
C GLU A 4 14.50 16.44 -22.33
N ARG A 5 13.47 16.79 -23.10
CA ARG A 5 13.03 18.18 -23.24
C ARG A 5 12.58 18.77 -21.89
N TRP A 6 12.02 17.98 -21.00
CA TRP A 6 11.64 18.44 -19.66
C TRP A 6 12.86 18.72 -18.78
N ALA A 7 13.86 17.84 -18.83
CA ALA A 7 15.12 18.08 -18.13
C ALA A 7 15.85 19.33 -18.68
N GLN A 8 15.79 19.54 -20.01
CA GLN A 8 16.37 20.73 -20.64
C GLN A 8 15.59 22.01 -20.25
N ALA A 9 14.26 21.97 -20.23
CA ALA A 9 13.44 23.09 -19.76
C ALA A 9 13.74 23.43 -18.29
N ALA A 10 13.91 22.42 -17.43
CA ALA A 10 14.26 22.61 -16.03
C ALA A 10 15.61 23.31 -15.82
N ARG A 11 16.60 23.03 -16.70
CA ARG A 11 17.93 23.70 -16.61
C ARG A 11 17.89 25.22 -16.87
N SER A 12 16.86 25.71 -17.54
CA SER A 12 16.67 27.14 -17.81
C SER A 12 15.95 27.91 -16.71
N LEU A 13 15.49 27.21 -15.66
CA LEU A 13 14.76 27.82 -14.55
C LEU A 13 15.68 28.68 -13.70
N GLY A 14 15.21 29.87 -13.36
CA GLY A 14 15.87 30.80 -12.46
C GLY A 14 14.96 31.21 -11.30
N SER A 15 15.49 31.25 -10.09
CA SER A 15 14.76 31.70 -8.91
C SER A 15 15.71 32.37 -7.91
N ARG A 16 15.16 33.30 -7.11
CA ARG A 16 15.84 33.88 -5.92
C ARG A 16 15.65 33.03 -4.66
N ALA A 17 14.90 31.92 -4.76
CA ALA A 17 14.76 30.98 -3.66
C ALA A 17 16.11 30.38 -3.26
N ALA A 18 16.32 30.15 -1.98
CA ALA A 18 17.55 29.51 -1.45
C ALA A 18 17.63 28.01 -1.85
N PHE A 19 16.49 27.43 -2.16
CA PHE A 19 16.34 26.07 -2.69
C PHE A 19 15.05 25.98 -3.47
N TRP A 20 15.07 25.24 -4.57
CA TRP A 20 13.84 24.80 -5.23
C TRP A 20 13.99 23.36 -5.75
N SER A 21 12.85 22.68 -5.84
CA SER A 21 12.75 21.39 -6.50
C SER A 21 11.62 21.39 -7.53
N LEU A 22 11.80 20.55 -8.55
CA LEU A 22 10.82 20.26 -9.59
C LEU A 22 10.60 18.77 -9.66
N ARG A 23 9.36 18.31 -9.51
CA ARG A 23 8.94 16.94 -9.74
C ARG A 23 7.96 16.89 -10.91
N ILE A 24 8.32 16.19 -11.99
CA ILE A 24 7.45 15.91 -13.13
C ILE A 24 6.99 14.49 -13.06
N VAL A 25 5.70 14.24 -13.26
CA VAL A 25 5.09 12.92 -13.35
C VAL A 25 4.29 12.81 -14.64
N ASP A 26 4.48 11.70 -15.36
CA ASP A 26 3.67 11.30 -16.51
C ASP A 26 3.17 9.89 -16.24
N GLU A 27 1.88 9.74 -15.98
CA GLU A 27 1.26 8.47 -15.64
C GLU A 27 0.21 8.08 -16.68
N GLN A 28 0.24 6.82 -17.11
CA GLN A 28 -0.79 6.20 -17.93
C GLN A 28 -1.35 4.99 -17.23
N ILE A 29 -2.68 4.88 -17.20
CA ILE A 29 -3.44 3.77 -16.63
C ILE A 29 -4.29 3.17 -17.74
N ASP A 30 -4.19 1.85 -17.93
CA ASP A 30 -4.98 1.06 -18.87
C ASP A 30 -5.78 0.00 -18.09
N ASP A 31 -7.10 0.01 -18.22
CA ASP A 31 -8.01 -0.94 -17.60
C ASP A 31 -8.60 -1.87 -18.66
N HIS A 32 -8.57 -3.18 -18.40
CA HIS A 32 -9.21 -4.22 -19.19
C HIS A 32 -10.08 -5.08 -18.28
N GLU A 33 -11.33 -5.37 -18.70
CA GLU A 33 -12.28 -6.14 -17.91
C GLU A 33 -13.14 -7.04 -18.79
N ILE A 34 -13.38 -8.26 -18.32
CA ILE A 34 -14.41 -9.18 -18.79
C ILE A 34 -15.40 -9.40 -17.65
N ARG A 35 -16.68 -9.19 -17.89
CA ARG A 35 -17.76 -9.42 -16.93
C ARG A 35 -18.81 -10.33 -17.52
N ASN A 36 -19.08 -11.47 -16.88
CA ASN A 36 -20.01 -12.49 -17.37
C ASN A 36 -19.80 -12.81 -18.87
N ASP A 37 -18.53 -13.08 -19.23
CA ASP A 37 -18.04 -13.39 -20.58
C ASP A 37 -18.18 -12.24 -21.61
N ILE A 38 -18.53 -11.03 -21.16
CA ILE A 38 -18.69 -9.84 -22.02
C ILE A 38 -17.54 -8.87 -21.76
N ALA A 39 -16.80 -8.52 -22.80
CA ALA A 39 -15.75 -7.51 -22.73
C ALA A 39 -16.37 -6.13 -22.41
N GLN A 40 -15.83 -5.50 -21.37
CA GLN A 40 -16.25 -4.16 -20.99
C GLN A 40 -15.49 -3.08 -21.79
N PRO A 41 -16.01 -1.85 -21.87
CA PRO A 41 -15.30 -0.75 -22.51
C PRO A 41 -13.93 -0.54 -21.86
N MET A 42 -12.88 -0.60 -22.66
CA MET A 42 -11.53 -0.30 -22.21
C MET A 42 -11.40 1.18 -21.83
N ARG A 43 -10.68 1.44 -20.75
CA ARG A 43 -10.35 2.79 -20.32
C ARG A 43 -8.84 2.98 -20.37
N THR A 44 -8.39 4.04 -21.05
CA THR A 44 -7.02 4.55 -20.97
C THR A 44 -7.07 5.98 -20.43
N VAL A 45 -6.34 6.23 -19.37
CA VAL A 45 -6.19 7.57 -18.78
C VAL A 45 -4.72 7.92 -18.78
N ARG A 46 -4.39 9.14 -19.24
CA ARG A 46 -3.04 9.69 -19.09
C ARG A 46 -3.12 11.03 -18.41
N ASP A 47 -2.34 11.20 -17.36
CA ASP A 47 -2.23 12.45 -16.61
C ASP A 47 -0.76 12.81 -16.41
N ARG A 48 -0.43 14.11 -16.63
CA ARG A 48 0.95 14.58 -16.50
C ARG A 48 1.02 16.04 -16.10
N GLY A 49 2.05 16.35 -15.34
CA GLY A 49 2.31 17.73 -14.93
C GLY A 49 3.53 17.78 -14.02
N ALA A 50 3.70 18.93 -13.39
CA ALA A 50 4.82 19.22 -12.53
C ALA A 50 4.39 19.90 -11.23
N MET A 51 5.07 19.58 -10.15
CA MET A 51 5.09 20.30 -8.88
C MET A 51 6.42 21.00 -8.73
N LEU A 52 6.38 22.28 -8.39
CA LEU A 52 7.55 23.06 -8.00
C LEU A 52 7.41 23.47 -6.54
N ILE A 53 8.48 23.28 -5.78
CA ILE A 53 8.58 23.70 -4.38
C ILE A 53 9.73 24.67 -4.27
N ALA A 54 9.55 25.76 -3.53
CA ALA A 54 10.60 26.75 -3.28
C ALA A 54 10.71 27.06 -1.79
N TRP A 55 11.94 27.29 -1.31
CA TRP A 55 12.21 27.71 0.07
C TRP A 55 12.88 29.08 0.09
N VAL A 56 12.30 30.00 0.89
CA VAL A 56 12.80 31.36 1.08
C VAL A 56 12.84 31.67 2.58
N GLY A 57 14.04 31.84 3.15
CA GLY A 57 14.18 31.97 4.59
C GLY A 57 13.63 30.73 5.29
N ALA A 58 12.78 30.92 6.29
CA ALA A 58 12.08 29.83 6.99
C ALA A 58 10.86 29.32 6.22
N GLY A 59 10.38 30.03 5.20
CA GLY A 59 9.15 29.72 4.47
C GLY A 59 9.32 28.70 3.36
N ALA A 60 8.21 28.05 3.03
CA ALA A 60 8.08 27.20 1.85
C ALA A 60 6.81 27.55 1.08
N GLY A 61 6.88 27.37 -0.23
CA GLY A 61 5.73 27.52 -1.12
C GLY A 61 5.79 26.49 -2.24
N TYR A 62 4.64 26.13 -2.77
CA TYR A 62 4.55 25.20 -3.89
C TYR A 62 3.54 25.66 -4.92
N ALA A 63 3.74 25.26 -6.15
CA ALA A 63 2.81 25.47 -7.25
C ALA A 63 2.89 24.32 -8.25
N ALA A 64 1.75 23.97 -8.83
CA ALA A 64 1.65 22.91 -9.81
C ALA A 64 1.24 23.45 -11.18
N THR A 65 1.68 22.78 -12.26
CA THR A 65 1.32 23.14 -13.63
C THR A 65 1.27 21.91 -14.54
N ALA A 66 0.27 21.86 -15.44
CA ALA A 66 0.24 20.92 -16.56
C ALA A 66 1.03 21.44 -17.77
N ASN A 67 1.47 22.71 -17.78
CA ASN A 67 2.26 23.30 -18.84
C ASN A 67 3.76 23.04 -18.60
N LEU A 68 4.29 22.00 -19.24
CA LEU A 68 5.69 21.57 -19.11
C LEU A 68 6.67 22.31 -20.03
N SER A 69 6.25 23.40 -20.68
CA SER A 69 7.18 24.29 -21.38
C SER A 69 8.08 25.06 -20.38
N ALA A 70 9.24 25.54 -20.82
CA ALA A 70 10.12 26.33 -19.97
C ALA A 70 9.40 27.55 -19.35
N ALA A 71 8.52 28.22 -20.11
CA ALA A 71 7.73 29.35 -19.62
C ALA A 71 6.70 28.93 -18.56
N GLY A 72 6.01 27.79 -18.76
CA GLY A 72 5.03 27.27 -17.81
C GLY A 72 5.68 26.82 -16.49
N LEU A 73 6.82 26.14 -16.57
CA LEU A 73 7.60 25.75 -15.40
C LEU A 73 8.16 26.98 -14.65
N GLN A 74 8.67 28.00 -15.37
CA GLN A 74 9.15 29.23 -14.76
C GLN A 74 8.03 29.97 -14.02
N GLN A 75 6.85 30.11 -14.64
CA GLN A 75 5.70 30.73 -14.00
C GLN A 75 5.28 30.02 -12.71
N ALA A 76 5.29 28.68 -12.71
CA ALA A 76 4.99 27.91 -11.51
C ALA A 76 6.08 28.10 -10.44
N LEU A 77 7.37 28.15 -10.81
CA LEU A 77 8.47 28.42 -9.87
C LEU A 77 8.38 29.81 -9.26
N ASP A 78 8.05 30.83 -10.06
CA ASP A 78 7.86 32.20 -9.58
C ASP A 78 6.71 32.28 -8.56
N LEU A 79 5.60 31.56 -8.83
CA LEU A 79 4.47 31.48 -7.91
C LEU A 79 4.83 30.73 -6.62
N ALA A 80 5.55 29.61 -6.72
CA ALA A 80 6.04 28.88 -5.55
C ALA A 80 6.96 29.77 -4.71
N THR A 81 7.88 30.50 -5.34
CA THR A 81 8.81 31.44 -4.68
C THR A 81 8.05 32.56 -3.96
N ALA A 82 7.08 33.19 -4.61
CA ALA A 82 6.25 34.22 -3.99
C ALA A 82 5.47 33.72 -2.77
N ARG A 83 4.94 32.50 -2.84
CA ARG A 83 4.27 31.83 -1.70
C ARG A 83 5.24 31.53 -0.56
N ALA A 84 6.45 31.10 -0.88
CA ALA A 84 7.51 30.87 0.13
C ALA A 84 7.87 32.16 0.85
N GLU A 85 8.01 33.27 0.14
CA GLU A 85 8.26 34.60 0.72
C GLU A 85 7.11 35.05 1.63
N ALA A 86 5.87 34.92 1.18
CA ALA A 86 4.70 35.24 1.97
C ALA A 86 4.57 34.40 3.25
N SER A 87 4.99 33.15 3.23
CA SER A 87 4.93 32.25 4.38
C SER A 87 6.11 32.40 5.35
N ALA A 88 7.22 33.03 4.93
CA ALA A 88 8.49 33.03 5.69
C ALA A 88 8.37 33.58 7.11
N ALA A 89 7.59 34.65 7.31
CA ALA A 89 7.38 35.24 8.62
C ALA A 89 6.31 34.53 9.48
N LEU A 90 5.52 33.64 8.87
CA LEU A 90 4.41 32.93 9.50
C LEU A 90 4.71 31.44 9.71
N SER A 91 5.81 30.95 9.16
CA SER A 91 6.15 29.53 9.19
C SER A 91 6.47 29.07 10.62
N LEU A 92 5.77 28.03 11.06
CA LEU A 92 6.08 27.32 12.32
C LEU A 92 7.26 26.36 12.17
N ILE A 93 7.72 26.13 10.95
CA ILE A 93 8.79 25.20 10.60
C ILE A 93 9.89 25.99 9.92
N ASP A 94 11.12 25.85 10.35
CA ASP A 94 12.26 26.45 9.69
C ASP A 94 12.76 25.55 8.57
N HIS A 95 12.40 25.86 7.32
CA HIS A 95 12.81 25.06 6.15
C HIS A 95 14.33 25.11 5.86
N ARG A 96 15.07 26.05 6.48
CA ARG A 96 16.54 26.07 6.40
C ARG A 96 17.19 24.86 7.10
N GLU A 97 16.49 24.28 8.08
CA GLU A 97 16.93 23.13 8.85
C GLU A 97 16.49 21.78 8.26
N VAL A 98 15.60 21.79 7.23
CA VAL A 98 15.17 20.56 6.57
C VAL A 98 16.29 20.03 5.68
N ALA A 99 16.60 18.73 5.81
CA ALA A 99 17.61 18.08 5.00
C ALA A 99 17.24 18.16 3.51
N ARG A 100 18.22 18.55 2.67
CA ARG A 100 18.07 18.60 1.22
C ARG A 100 18.58 17.31 0.60
N PRO A 101 17.97 16.84 -0.50
CA PRO A 101 18.49 15.71 -1.25
C PRO A 101 19.91 16.05 -1.77
N ALA A 102 20.82 15.08 -1.68
CA ALA A 102 22.22 15.27 -2.05
C ALA A 102 22.72 14.26 -3.09
N VAL A 103 21.92 13.24 -3.42
CA VAL A 103 22.32 12.14 -4.28
C VAL A 103 21.44 12.12 -5.52
N SER A 104 22.08 12.02 -6.68
CA SER A 104 21.40 11.75 -7.95
C SER A 104 21.31 10.25 -8.21
N GLY A 105 20.24 9.80 -8.85
CA GLY A 105 20.09 8.38 -9.11
C GLY A 105 18.93 8.04 -10.04
N HIS A 106 18.67 6.75 -10.14
CA HIS A 106 17.57 6.25 -10.97
C HIS A 106 16.95 4.99 -10.36
N TYR A 107 15.70 4.74 -10.76
CA TYR A 107 14.98 3.51 -10.44
C TYR A 107 14.16 3.05 -11.64
N VAL A 108 14.10 1.74 -11.85
CA VAL A 108 13.22 1.13 -12.85
C VAL A 108 12.59 -0.11 -12.23
N SER A 109 11.27 -0.23 -12.31
CA SER A 109 10.54 -1.43 -11.84
C SER A 109 11.09 -2.71 -12.50
N PRO A 110 11.06 -3.85 -11.81
CA PRO A 110 11.42 -5.14 -12.40
C PRO A 110 10.68 -5.35 -13.73
N ASN A 111 11.39 -5.88 -14.72
CA ASN A 111 10.81 -6.26 -16.01
C ASN A 111 10.06 -5.16 -16.80
N ALA A 112 10.13 -3.89 -16.38
CA ALA A 112 9.48 -2.77 -17.08
C ALA A 112 10.01 -2.52 -18.51
N GLN A 113 11.13 -3.12 -18.88
CA GLN A 113 11.67 -3.09 -20.25
C GLN A 113 11.02 -4.13 -21.18
N HIS A 114 10.33 -5.14 -20.65
CA HIS A 114 9.64 -6.14 -21.43
C HIS A 114 8.27 -5.66 -21.87
N ALA A 115 7.94 -5.90 -23.14
CA ALA A 115 6.60 -5.56 -23.63
C ALA A 115 5.53 -6.38 -22.92
N LEU A 116 4.48 -5.70 -22.49
CA LEU A 116 3.29 -6.36 -22.00
C LEU A 116 2.43 -6.88 -23.16
N PRO A 117 1.53 -7.85 -22.95
CA PRO A 117 0.61 -8.36 -23.95
C PRO A 117 -0.18 -7.25 -24.64
N SER A 118 -0.57 -7.51 -25.89
CA SER A 118 -1.50 -6.64 -26.58
C SER A 118 -2.88 -6.64 -25.90
N ARG A 119 -3.71 -5.66 -26.26
CA ARG A 119 -5.10 -5.61 -25.79
C ARG A 119 -5.87 -6.91 -26.06
N ALA A 120 -5.69 -7.48 -27.27
CA ALA A 120 -6.36 -8.72 -27.64
C ALA A 120 -5.94 -9.90 -26.75
N ASP A 121 -4.63 -10.02 -26.49
CA ASP A 121 -4.08 -11.07 -25.62
C ASP A 121 -4.58 -10.92 -24.16
N TRP A 122 -4.70 -9.68 -23.66
CA TRP A 122 -5.29 -9.43 -22.35
C TRP A 122 -6.75 -9.87 -22.28
N LEU A 123 -7.58 -9.47 -23.27
CA LEU A 123 -8.99 -9.85 -23.30
C LEU A 123 -9.16 -11.37 -23.41
N GLU A 124 -8.34 -12.05 -24.20
CA GLU A 124 -8.35 -13.52 -24.30
C GLU A 124 -8.04 -14.16 -22.94
N ARG A 125 -6.98 -13.75 -22.28
CA ARG A 125 -6.59 -14.26 -20.96
C ARG A 125 -7.67 -14.04 -19.89
N LEU A 126 -8.22 -12.83 -19.82
CA LEU A 126 -9.31 -12.51 -18.88
C LEU A 126 -10.58 -13.32 -19.20
N SER A 127 -10.88 -13.55 -20.48
CA SER A 127 -12.03 -14.39 -20.90
C SER A 127 -11.86 -15.84 -20.44
N VAL A 128 -10.66 -16.40 -20.48
CA VAL A 128 -10.38 -17.76 -19.98
C VAL A 128 -10.70 -17.87 -18.49
N GLU A 129 -10.26 -16.91 -17.67
CA GLU A 129 -10.53 -16.93 -16.22
C GLU A 129 -12.01 -16.69 -15.90
N CYS A 130 -12.65 -15.75 -16.61
CA CYS A 130 -14.08 -15.46 -16.43
C CYS A 130 -14.93 -16.67 -16.79
N ALA A 131 -14.67 -17.33 -17.94
CA ALA A 131 -15.37 -18.54 -18.38
C ALA A 131 -15.07 -19.73 -17.45
N GLY A 132 -13.81 -19.87 -17.00
CA GLY A 132 -13.39 -20.89 -16.04
C GLY A 132 -14.11 -20.83 -14.70
N ALA A 133 -14.60 -19.65 -14.32
CA ALA A 133 -15.41 -19.46 -13.11
C ALA A 133 -16.89 -19.83 -13.28
N ASN A 134 -17.38 -20.13 -14.49
CA ASN A 134 -18.77 -20.47 -14.77
C ASN A 134 -19.07 -21.96 -14.50
N LEU A 135 -19.00 -22.38 -13.25
CA LEU A 135 -19.09 -23.78 -12.85
C LEU A 135 -20.52 -24.26 -12.52
N ASP A 136 -21.39 -23.35 -12.10
CA ASP A 136 -22.70 -23.69 -11.52
C ASP A 136 -23.71 -22.54 -11.77
N ALA A 137 -24.98 -22.86 -11.92
CA ALA A 137 -26.05 -21.87 -12.15
C ALA A 137 -26.22 -20.86 -10.98
N ARG A 138 -25.72 -21.18 -9.78
CA ARG A 138 -25.72 -20.27 -8.63
C ARG A 138 -24.65 -19.18 -8.73
N ILE A 139 -23.72 -19.30 -9.65
CA ILE A 139 -22.75 -18.21 -9.91
C ILE A 139 -23.43 -17.14 -10.76
N VAL A 140 -23.70 -16.00 -10.14
CA VAL A 140 -24.50 -14.92 -10.73
C VAL A 140 -23.64 -13.79 -11.32
N GLU A 141 -22.39 -13.66 -10.85
CA GLU A 141 -21.47 -12.65 -11.37
C GLU A 141 -20.03 -13.17 -11.37
N ARG A 142 -19.32 -12.86 -12.44
CA ARG A 142 -17.90 -13.16 -12.64
C ARG A 142 -17.23 -11.96 -13.28
N VAL A 143 -16.18 -11.47 -12.66
CA VAL A 143 -15.39 -10.34 -13.18
C VAL A 143 -13.93 -10.73 -13.17
N ALA A 144 -13.29 -10.72 -14.32
CA ALA A 144 -11.85 -10.84 -14.47
C ALA A 144 -11.31 -9.54 -15.07
N ALA A 145 -10.36 -8.91 -14.41
CA ALA A 145 -9.83 -7.62 -14.84
C ALA A 145 -8.32 -7.52 -14.65
N VAL A 146 -7.71 -6.60 -15.36
CA VAL A 146 -6.33 -6.17 -15.12
C VAL A 146 -6.22 -4.67 -15.29
N GLN A 147 -5.60 -4.02 -14.31
CA GLN A 147 -5.16 -2.64 -14.43
C GLN A 147 -3.65 -2.61 -14.62
N ILE A 148 -3.19 -1.85 -15.61
CA ILE A 148 -1.78 -1.63 -15.90
C ILE A 148 -1.48 -0.16 -15.72
N THR A 149 -0.42 0.17 -14.97
CA THR A 149 -0.01 1.56 -14.80
C THR A 149 1.46 1.71 -15.16
N HIS A 150 1.74 2.72 -15.96
CA HIS A 150 3.10 3.18 -16.26
C HIS A 150 3.28 4.58 -15.72
N THR A 151 4.35 4.81 -14.95
CA THR A 151 4.67 6.14 -14.41
C THR A 151 6.14 6.45 -14.70
N ASP A 152 6.39 7.54 -15.42
CA ASP A 152 7.71 8.16 -15.55
C ASP A 152 7.77 9.37 -14.61
N GLN A 153 8.79 9.43 -13.74
CA GLN A 153 9.00 10.50 -12.79
C GLN A 153 10.41 11.08 -12.92
N LEU A 154 10.50 12.42 -13.04
CA LEU A 154 11.73 13.18 -13.02
C LEU A 154 11.72 14.12 -11.82
N TYR A 155 12.77 14.08 -11.00
CA TYR A 155 12.98 15.03 -9.91
C TYR A 155 14.31 15.77 -10.10
N ILE A 156 14.27 17.09 -10.00
CA ILE A 156 15.45 17.98 -10.17
C ILE A 156 15.44 19.03 -9.07
N THR A 157 16.63 19.41 -8.59
CA THR A 157 16.79 20.50 -7.62
C THR A 157 17.69 21.61 -8.14
N SER A 158 17.58 22.79 -7.51
CA SER A 158 18.51 23.93 -7.70
C SER A 158 19.96 23.58 -7.39
N ASP A 159 20.18 22.61 -6.52
CA ASP A 159 21.52 22.16 -6.08
C ASP A 159 22.12 21.13 -7.04
N GLY A 160 21.44 20.83 -8.16
CA GLY A 160 21.95 19.95 -9.24
C GLY A 160 21.64 18.48 -9.07
N VAL A 161 20.83 18.08 -8.10
CA VAL A 161 20.36 16.69 -7.99
C VAL A 161 19.40 16.37 -9.13
N ARG A 162 19.55 15.20 -9.76
CA ARG A 162 18.63 14.63 -10.73
C ARG A 162 18.33 13.18 -10.37
N ILE A 163 17.02 12.86 -10.31
CA ILE A 163 16.53 11.51 -10.05
C ILE A 163 15.51 11.15 -11.13
N ASP A 164 15.72 10.02 -11.79
CA ASP A 164 14.87 9.47 -12.83
C ASP A 164 14.26 8.17 -12.32
N GLN A 165 12.94 8.09 -12.16
CA GLN A 165 12.28 6.87 -11.71
C GLN A 165 11.20 6.44 -12.71
N ARG A 166 11.18 5.14 -13.05
CA ARG A 166 10.16 4.54 -13.88
C ARG A 166 9.50 3.40 -13.16
N PHE A 167 8.18 3.47 -13.10
CA PHE A 167 7.36 2.44 -12.45
C PHE A 167 6.44 1.77 -13.48
N GLN A 168 6.31 0.46 -13.35
CA GLN A 168 5.32 -0.35 -14.03
C GLN A 168 4.61 -1.19 -12.99
N PHE A 169 3.28 -1.09 -12.95
CA PHE A 169 2.44 -1.85 -12.05
C PHE A 169 1.45 -2.69 -12.84
N VAL A 170 1.21 -3.90 -12.35
CA VAL A 170 0.17 -4.78 -12.86
C VAL A 170 -0.69 -5.20 -11.67
N MET A 171 -2.02 -5.11 -11.83
CA MET A 171 -2.99 -5.48 -10.80
C MET A 171 -4.04 -6.39 -11.42
N PRO A 172 -3.81 -7.72 -11.44
CA PRO A 172 -4.83 -8.67 -11.87
C PRO A 172 -5.93 -8.77 -10.81
N GLN A 173 -7.17 -8.89 -11.24
CA GLN A 173 -8.33 -8.99 -10.36
C GLN A 173 -9.26 -10.08 -10.84
N LEU A 174 -9.80 -10.85 -9.90
CA LEU A 174 -10.86 -11.82 -10.15
C LEU A 174 -11.86 -11.76 -9.00
N SER A 175 -13.13 -11.63 -9.32
CA SER A 175 -14.23 -11.66 -8.36
C SER A 175 -15.34 -12.59 -8.87
N VAL A 176 -15.87 -13.41 -7.98
CA VAL A 176 -16.98 -14.32 -8.27
C VAL A 176 -18.02 -14.18 -7.16
N ALA A 177 -19.27 -13.91 -7.55
CA ALA A 177 -20.43 -13.92 -6.66
C ALA A 177 -21.30 -15.14 -6.92
N ALA A 178 -21.60 -15.90 -5.86
CA ALA A 178 -22.55 -17.00 -5.87
C ALA A 178 -23.78 -16.62 -5.04
N HIS A 179 -24.99 -16.98 -5.52
CA HIS A 179 -26.26 -16.69 -4.88
C HIS A 179 -27.16 -17.92 -4.83
N ALA A 180 -27.73 -18.20 -3.67
CA ALA A 180 -28.79 -19.22 -3.49
C ALA A 180 -29.61 -18.89 -2.23
N ASP A 181 -30.90 -19.17 -2.25
CA ASP A 181 -31.82 -19.10 -1.10
C ASP A 181 -31.76 -17.76 -0.33
N GLY A 182 -31.55 -16.66 -1.06
CA GLY A 182 -31.47 -15.30 -0.49
C GLY A 182 -30.10 -14.95 0.14
N ASP A 183 -29.11 -15.85 0.07
CA ASP A 183 -27.75 -15.60 0.49
C ASP A 183 -26.83 -15.33 -0.72
N THR A 184 -25.92 -14.37 -0.59
CA THR A 184 -24.91 -14.04 -1.61
C THR A 184 -23.53 -14.07 -0.98
N GLN A 185 -22.65 -14.88 -1.55
CA GLN A 185 -21.25 -14.98 -1.12
C GLN A 185 -20.32 -14.57 -2.25
N VAL A 186 -19.35 -13.74 -1.92
CA VAL A 186 -18.34 -13.23 -2.85
C VAL A 186 -16.98 -13.78 -2.47
N ARG A 187 -16.22 -14.21 -3.46
CA ARG A 187 -14.82 -14.52 -3.33
C ARG A 187 -14.01 -13.78 -4.36
N THR A 188 -12.85 -13.31 -3.94
CA THR A 188 -11.93 -12.58 -4.79
C THR A 188 -10.53 -13.22 -4.79
N LEU A 189 -9.74 -12.86 -5.75
CA LEU A 189 -8.31 -13.16 -5.76
C LEU A 189 -7.57 -12.08 -4.96
N GLY A 190 -7.21 -12.39 -3.72
CA GLY A 190 -6.41 -11.50 -2.86
C GLY A 190 -7.11 -10.24 -2.37
N GLY A 191 -8.45 -10.19 -2.39
CA GLY A 191 -9.23 -9.03 -1.95
C GLY A 191 -9.42 -7.95 -3.02
N ASN A 192 -10.29 -7.01 -2.75
CA ASN A 192 -10.48 -5.84 -3.61
C ASN A 192 -9.21 -4.98 -3.61
N TYR A 193 -8.59 -4.82 -4.78
CA TYR A 193 -7.36 -4.03 -4.97
C TYR A 193 -6.13 -4.55 -4.21
N GLY A 194 -6.13 -5.81 -3.74
CA GLY A 194 -5.02 -6.38 -2.97
C GLY A 194 -3.88 -6.97 -3.80
N THR A 195 -4.07 -7.15 -5.10
CA THR A 195 -3.14 -7.86 -6.00
C THR A 195 -2.20 -6.94 -6.78
N LEU A 196 -1.96 -5.73 -6.30
CA LEU A 196 -1.06 -4.78 -6.94
C LEU A 196 0.41 -5.16 -6.72
N GLY A 197 1.18 -5.26 -7.79
CA GLY A 197 2.63 -5.49 -7.73
C GLY A 197 3.38 -4.68 -8.77
N GLN A 198 4.66 -4.40 -8.50
CA GLN A 198 5.56 -3.91 -9.53
C GLN A 198 6.09 -5.07 -10.36
N GLY A 199 6.18 -4.85 -11.66
CA GLY A 199 6.70 -5.84 -12.59
C GLY A 199 5.95 -5.89 -13.91
N GLY A 200 6.06 -7.04 -14.60
CA GLY A 200 5.38 -7.38 -15.84
C GLY A 200 4.45 -8.57 -15.65
N MET A 201 4.55 -9.54 -16.56
CA MET A 201 3.70 -10.74 -16.56
C MET A 201 3.89 -11.65 -15.34
N GLU A 202 5.04 -11.61 -14.70
CA GLU A 202 5.34 -12.37 -13.48
C GLU A 202 4.42 -12.00 -12.30
N VAL A 203 3.81 -10.82 -12.32
CA VAL A 203 2.83 -10.40 -11.30
C VAL A 203 1.59 -11.30 -11.32
N LEU A 204 1.13 -11.73 -12.51
CA LEU A 204 0.01 -12.67 -12.62
C LEU A 204 0.35 -14.02 -11.98
N ALA A 205 1.56 -14.53 -12.25
CA ALA A 205 2.02 -15.79 -11.69
C ALA A 205 2.17 -15.71 -10.16
N ARG A 206 2.66 -14.57 -9.65
CA ARG A 206 2.79 -14.32 -8.20
C ARG A 206 1.46 -14.46 -7.47
N PHE A 207 0.39 -13.92 -8.03
CA PHE A 207 -0.96 -14.02 -7.45
C PHE A 207 -1.71 -15.28 -7.89
N GLY A 208 -1.10 -16.15 -8.70
CA GLY A 208 -1.75 -17.35 -9.22
C GLY A 208 -3.03 -17.02 -9.99
N PHE A 209 -2.96 -15.99 -10.86
CA PHE A 209 -4.12 -15.51 -11.61
C PHE A 209 -4.58 -16.54 -12.64
N ASP A 210 -3.66 -17.09 -13.42
CA ASP A 210 -3.98 -18.08 -14.44
C ASP A 210 -4.49 -19.37 -13.78
N GLY A 211 -5.69 -19.81 -14.16
CA GLY A 211 -6.40 -20.97 -13.60
C GLY A 211 -7.11 -20.68 -12.26
N SER A 212 -7.16 -19.43 -11.81
CA SER A 212 -7.84 -19.07 -10.56
C SER A 212 -9.36 -19.06 -10.66
N GLY A 213 -9.93 -18.93 -11.86
CA GLY A 213 -11.38 -18.85 -12.07
C GLY A 213 -12.17 -19.96 -11.39
N ALA A 214 -11.82 -21.20 -11.68
CA ALA A 214 -12.49 -22.37 -11.10
C ALA A 214 -12.29 -22.46 -9.58
N ARG A 215 -11.11 -22.12 -9.06
CA ARG A 215 -10.82 -22.15 -7.63
C ARG A 215 -11.65 -21.13 -6.85
N VAL A 216 -11.66 -19.88 -7.29
CA VAL A 216 -12.41 -18.79 -6.66
C VAL A 216 -13.92 -19.07 -6.71
N ALA A 217 -14.43 -19.60 -7.82
CA ALA A 217 -15.82 -20.01 -7.96
C ALA A 217 -16.22 -21.13 -7.01
N ASN A 218 -15.40 -22.19 -6.87
CA ASN A 218 -15.63 -23.28 -5.92
C ASN A 218 -15.64 -22.77 -4.47
N GLU A 219 -14.75 -21.86 -4.10
CA GLU A 219 -14.72 -21.25 -2.76
C GLU A 219 -16.01 -20.43 -2.51
N ALA A 220 -16.50 -19.66 -3.48
CA ALA A 220 -17.76 -18.91 -3.36
C ALA A 220 -18.96 -19.87 -3.16
N LEU A 221 -19.01 -20.97 -3.90
CA LEU A 221 -20.04 -22.01 -3.73
C LEU A 221 -19.97 -22.70 -2.39
N GLN A 222 -18.76 -22.97 -1.86
CA GLN A 222 -18.59 -23.54 -0.52
C GLN A 222 -19.14 -22.62 0.57
N LEU A 223 -18.96 -21.32 0.43
CA LEU A 223 -19.45 -20.34 1.41
C LEU A 223 -20.98 -20.26 1.45
N LEU A 224 -21.70 -20.51 0.35
CA LEU A 224 -23.18 -20.59 0.37
C LEU A 224 -23.69 -21.67 1.31
N GLY A 225 -23.02 -22.82 1.38
CA GLY A 225 -23.39 -23.94 2.26
C GLY A 225 -22.75 -23.85 3.66
N ALA A 226 -21.90 -22.88 3.91
CA ALA A 226 -21.16 -22.77 5.17
C ALA A 226 -22.00 -22.12 6.26
N PRO A 227 -21.87 -22.55 7.54
CA PRO A 227 -22.43 -21.81 8.67
C PRO A 227 -21.69 -20.49 8.89
N ASN A 228 -22.31 -19.56 9.59
CA ASN A 228 -21.63 -18.36 10.06
C ASN A 228 -20.48 -18.71 11.02
N CYS A 229 -19.44 -17.88 11.01
CA CYS A 229 -18.33 -18.02 11.93
C CYS A 229 -18.84 -17.99 13.39
N PRO A 230 -18.46 -18.97 14.24
CA PRO A 230 -18.88 -18.97 15.63
C PRO A 230 -18.22 -17.85 16.42
N SER A 231 -18.96 -17.22 17.34
CA SER A 231 -18.43 -16.20 18.24
C SER A 231 -17.67 -16.80 19.43
N GLY A 232 -16.60 -16.15 19.84
CA GLY A 232 -15.82 -16.55 21.02
C GLY A 232 -14.33 -16.25 20.91
N LYS A 233 -13.57 -16.66 21.93
CA LYS A 233 -12.10 -16.55 21.92
C LYS A 233 -11.50 -17.75 21.21
N ARG A 234 -10.62 -17.48 20.23
CA ARG A 234 -9.92 -18.49 19.43
C ARG A 234 -8.51 -18.06 19.10
N ASP A 235 -7.64 -19.01 18.81
CA ASP A 235 -6.38 -18.69 18.15
C ASP A 235 -6.67 -18.36 16.68
N LEU A 236 -6.11 -17.27 16.23
CA LEU A 236 -6.37 -16.70 14.91
C LEU A 236 -5.15 -16.85 14.02
N LEU A 237 -5.24 -17.68 12.98
CA LEU A 237 -4.24 -17.77 11.92
C LEU A 237 -4.65 -16.86 10.77
N LEU A 238 -3.93 -15.77 10.57
CA LEU A 238 -4.11 -14.86 9.44
C LEU A 238 -3.17 -15.23 8.30
N MET A 239 -3.74 -15.37 7.10
CA MET A 239 -2.98 -15.55 5.88
C MET A 239 -2.45 -14.20 5.35
N PRO A 240 -1.41 -14.21 4.51
CA PRO A 240 -0.73 -12.97 4.07
C PRO A 240 -1.64 -11.93 3.42
N ASP A 241 -2.67 -12.35 2.68
CA ASP A 241 -3.65 -11.46 2.04
C ASP A 241 -4.51 -10.67 3.06
N GLN A 242 -4.77 -11.24 4.24
CA GLN A 242 -5.41 -10.53 5.36
C GLN A 242 -4.39 -9.79 6.21
N MET A 243 -3.17 -10.33 6.37
CA MET A 243 -2.08 -9.65 7.08
C MET A 243 -1.73 -8.31 6.45
N MET A 244 -1.85 -8.17 5.12
CA MET A 244 -1.68 -6.89 4.42
C MET A 244 -2.48 -5.78 5.10
N LEU A 245 -3.80 -5.96 5.30
CA LEU A 245 -4.63 -4.94 5.94
C LEU A 245 -4.33 -4.79 7.42
N GLN A 246 -4.04 -5.88 8.13
CA GLN A 246 -3.69 -5.84 9.54
C GLN A 246 -2.45 -4.97 9.80
N ILE A 247 -1.41 -5.11 8.97
CA ILE A 247 -0.20 -4.27 9.01
C ILE A 247 -0.56 -2.82 8.67
N HIS A 248 -1.29 -2.63 7.58
CA HIS A 248 -1.66 -1.33 7.04
C HIS A 248 -2.33 -0.44 8.08
N GLU A 249 -3.39 -0.94 8.70
CA GLU A 249 -4.25 -0.15 9.59
C GLU A 249 -3.68 -0.04 11.00
N SER A 250 -3.07 -1.11 11.55
CA SER A 250 -2.69 -1.14 12.95
C SER A 250 -1.17 -0.98 13.22
N ILE A 251 -0.35 -0.86 12.17
CA ILE A 251 1.08 -0.49 12.25
C ILE A 251 1.35 0.71 11.34
N GLY A 252 0.99 0.63 10.07
CA GLY A 252 1.34 1.62 9.08
C GLY A 252 0.85 3.02 9.42
N HIS A 253 -0.44 3.23 9.42
CA HIS A 253 -1.04 4.54 9.71
C HIS A 253 -0.69 5.09 11.10
N PRO A 254 -0.66 4.29 12.20
CA PRO A 254 -0.23 4.80 13.50
C PRO A 254 1.19 5.34 13.54
N LEU A 255 2.09 4.85 12.68
CA LEU A 255 3.50 5.23 12.68
C LEU A 255 3.84 6.40 11.75
N GLU A 256 2.90 6.93 10.98
CA GLU A 256 3.12 8.14 10.17
C GLU A 256 3.40 9.34 11.07
N LEU A 257 4.58 9.94 10.93
CA LEU A 257 5.11 10.91 11.91
C LEU A 257 4.33 12.22 11.88
N ASP A 258 3.88 12.69 10.73
CA ASP A 258 3.02 13.87 10.61
C ASP A 258 1.67 13.65 11.32
N ARG A 259 1.11 12.43 11.26
CA ARG A 259 -0.08 12.04 12.03
C ARG A 259 0.18 12.08 13.53
N ILE A 260 1.33 11.56 13.99
CA ILE A 260 1.76 11.63 15.41
C ILE A 260 1.91 13.08 15.84
N LEU A 261 2.39 13.96 14.97
CA LEU A 261 2.51 15.40 15.19
C LEU A 261 1.16 16.14 15.13
N GLY A 262 0.12 15.50 14.62
CA GLY A 262 -1.27 16.01 14.64
C GLY A 262 -1.74 16.68 13.34
N ASP A 263 -1.04 16.52 12.21
CA ASP A 263 -1.41 17.13 10.93
C ASP A 263 -2.71 16.55 10.34
N GLU A 264 -3.03 15.28 10.64
CA GLU A 264 -4.24 14.60 10.17
C GLU A 264 -5.50 14.84 11.04
N ARG A 265 -5.37 15.61 12.11
CA ARG A 265 -6.39 15.73 13.17
C ARG A 265 -7.78 16.12 12.67
N ASN A 266 -7.85 16.96 11.66
CA ASN A 266 -9.11 17.45 11.11
C ASN A 266 -9.72 16.53 10.04
N PHE A 267 -8.96 15.59 9.50
CA PHE A 267 -9.38 14.73 8.38
C PHE A 267 -9.62 13.28 8.81
N ALA A 268 -8.61 12.63 9.40
CA ALA A 268 -8.63 11.20 9.70
C ALA A 268 -8.08 10.88 11.10
N GLY A 269 -8.22 11.81 12.04
CA GLY A 269 -7.78 11.65 13.40
C GLY A 269 -6.28 11.77 13.60
N TRP A 270 -5.75 11.07 14.59
CA TRP A 270 -4.34 11.07 14.94
C TRP A 270 -3.86 9.64 15.22
N SER A 271 -2.82 9.49 16.02
CA SER A 271 -2.27 8.20 16.42
C SER A 271 -2.34 8.00 17.92
N PHE A 272 -2.53 6.75 18.37
CA PHE A 272 -2.29 6.39 19.78
C PHE A 272 -0.78 6.36 20.09
N VAL A 273 0.07 6.26 19.08
CA VAL A 273 1.53 6.31 19.23
C VAL A 273 1.98 7.74 19.51
N LYS A 274 2.94 7.88 20.44
CA LYS A 274 3.52 9.15 20.84
C LYS A 274 5.05 9.11 20.64
N LYS A 275 5.68 10.27 20.47
CA LYS A 275 7.13 10.39 20.29
C LYS A 275 7.94 9.66 21.35
N GLU A 276 7.51 9.75 22.61
CA GLU A 276 8.20 9.19 23.76
C GLU A 276 8.17 7.65 23.79
N MET A 277 7.37 7.02 22.95
CA MET A 277 7.29 5.56 22.85
C MET A 277 8.45 4.95 22.06
N PHE A 278 9.06 5.71 21.15
CA PHE A 278 10.16 5.19 20.34
C PHE A 278 11.38 4.85 21.18
N GLY A 279 12.00 3.69 20.90
CA GLY A 279 13.15 3.16 21.62
C GLY A 279 12.81 2.34 22.88
N SER A 280 11.56 2.34 23.37
CA SER A 280 11.21 1.64 24.62
C SER A 280 9.86 0.94 24.65
N TYR A 281 8.89 1.39 23.86
CA TYR A 281 7.53 0.86 23.93
C TYR A 281 7.46 -0.52 23.27
N ARG A 282 6.99 -1.51 24.02
CA ARG A 282 6.71 -2.84 23.49
C ARG A 282 5.37 -2.83 22.73
N TYR A 283 5.49 -2.72 21.42
CA TYR A 283 4.36 -2.69 20.50
C TYR A 283 3.73 -4.06 20.32
N GLY A 284 4.56 -5.09 20.18
CA GLY A 284 4.16 -6.47 19.97
C GLY A 284 4.93 -7.49 20.80
N SER A 285 4.72 -8.77 20.54
CA SER A 285 5.55 -9.84 21.10
C SER A 285 6.97 -9.76 20.54
N GLU A 286 7.91 -10.51 21.12
CA GLU A 286 9.32 -10.58 20.65
C GLU A 286 9.46 -11.14 19.22
N LEU A 287 8.43 -11.81 18.71
CA LEU A 287 8.40 -12.32 17.34
C LEU A 287 8.11 -11.23 16.30
N LEU A 288 7.64 -10.04 16.74
CA LEU A 288 7.25 -8.97 15.84
C LEU A 288 8.47 -8.19 15.36
N ASN A 289 8.83 -8.40 14.11
CA ASN A 289 9.84 -7.63 13.39
C ASN A 289 9.20 -7.01 12.15
N VAL A 290 9.18 -5.67 12.09
CA VAL A 290 8.56 -4.90 11.00
C VAL A 290 9.60 -4.01 10.36
N THR A 291 9.69 -4.08 9.03
CA THR A 291 10.62 -3.25 8.26
C THR A 291 9.88 -2.34 7.28
N PHE A 292 10.42 -1.17 7.05
CA PHE A 292 10.30 -0.40 5.84
C PHE A 292 11.35 -0.94 4.86
N ASP A 293 10.94 -1.49 3.73
CA ASP A 293 11.86 -2.15 2.80
C ASP A 293 11.61 -1.71 1.33
N PRO A 294 12.25 -0.63 0.88
CA PRO A 294 12.11 -0.16 -0.50
C PRO A 294 12.81 -1.07 -1.52
N ASP A 295 13.70 -1.97 -1.06
CA ASP A 295 14.50 -2.86 -1.92
C ASP A 295 13.75 -4.12 -2.32
N LEU A 296 12.61 -4.43 -1.71
CA LEU A 296 11.74 -5.49 -2.15
C LEU A 296 10.97 -5.04 -3.40
N ARG A 297 11.66 -5.10 -4.54
CA ARG A 297 11.31 -4.43 -5.80
C ARG A 297 10.00 -4.89 -6.43
N GLU A 298 9.48 -6.03 -6.02
CA GLU A 298 8.19 -6.59 -6.46
C GLU A 298 6.98 -5.98 -5.75
N GLU A 299 7.20 -5.29 -4.62
CA GLU A 299 6.15 -4.60 -3.88
C GLU A 299 5.72 -3.30 -4.56
N ALA A 300 4.46 -2.91 -4.34
CA ALA A 300 3.85 -1.76 -4.98
C ALA A 300 4.51 -0.41 -4.61
N ALA A 301 5.21 -0.32 -3.49
CA ALA A 301 5.86 0.91 -3.05
C ALA A 301 7.39 0.76 -2.92
N ALA A 302 8.01 -0.04 -3.79
CA ALA A 302 9.45 -0.05 -3.96
C ALA A 302 9.90 1.13 -4.82
N TYR A 303 10.97 1.82 -4.40
CA TYR A 303 11.58 2.95 -5.11
C TYR A 303 12.99 3.19 -4.55
N ALA A 304 13.84 3.89 -5.30
CA ALA A 304 15.15 4.27 -4.81
C ALA A 304 15.14 5.61 -4.06
N PHE A 305 14.22 6.50 -4.39
CA PHE A 305 14.08 7.82 -3.77
C PHE A 305 12.61 8.14 -3.54
N ASP A 306 12.30 8.79 -2.42
CA ASP A 306 10.96 9.33 -2.19
C ASP A 306 10.69 10.59 -3.04
N ASP A 307 9.49 11.15 -2.94
CA ASP A 307 9.07 12.28 -3.79
C ASP A 307 9.69 13.64 -3.38
N ASP A 308 10.43 13.68 -2.26
CA ASP A 308 11.30 14.79 -1.88
C ASP A 308 12.76 14.55 -2.24
N GLY A 309 13.08 13.43 -2.89
CA GLY A 309 14.41 13.09 -3.37
C GLY A 309 15.33 12.48 -2.30
N THR A 310 14.80 12.03 -1.17
CA THR A 310 15.55 11.32 -0.14
C THR A 310 15.79 9.88 -0.58
N GLU A 311 17.06 9.42 -0.51
CA GLU A 311 17.41 8.04 -0.83
C GLU A 311 16.75 7.08 0.18
N ALA A 312 16.11 6.03 -0.35
CA ALA A 312 15.37 5.06 0.44
C ALA A 312 16.23 3.82 0.74
N THR A 313 16.27 3.43 2.00
CA THR A 313 17.02 2.24 2.46
C THR A 313 16.21 1.46 3.47
N LYS A 314 16.41 0.12 3.53
CA LYS A 314 15.73 -0.74 4.50
C LYS A 314 15.99 -0.28 5.93
N GLN A 315 14.91 -0.15 6.71
CA GLN A 315 14.96 0.25 8.12
C GLN A 315 13.98 -0.59 8.95
N TYR A 316 14.36 -0.94 10.17
CA TYR A 316 13.40 -1.49 11.12
C TYR A 316 12.53 -0.38 11.71
N LEU A 317 11.22 -0.62 11.75
CA LEU A 317 10.24 0.22 12.45
C LEU A 317 9.92 -0.38 13.81
N ILE A 318 9.83 -1.70 13.88
CA ILE A 318 9.67 -2.48 15.10
C ILE A 318 10.68 -3.63 15.03
N ARG A 319 11.45 -3.82 16.10
CA ARG A 319 12.40 -4.93 16.22
C ARG A 319 12.19 -5.65 17.55
N ASP A 320 12.09 -6.98 17.50
CA ASP A 320 11.83 -7.82 18.67
C ASP A 320 10.67 -7.29 19.54
N GLY A 321 9.63 -6.79 18.87
CA GLY A 321 8.43 -6.19 19.47
C GLY A 321 8.59 -4.77 20.00
N VAL A 322 9.79 -4.18 19.97
CA VAL A 322 10.05 -2.80 20.44
C VAL A 322 9.93 -1.81 19.29
N LEU A 323 9.19 -0.73 19.51
CA LEU A 323 9.02 0.35 18.53
C LEU A 323 10.31 1.17 18.43
N GLU A 324 10.95 1.16 17.23
CA GLU A 324 12.23 1.82 17.01
C GLU A 324 12.10 3.13 16.24
N ARG A 325 11.33 3.17 15.15
CA ARG A 325 11.36 4.26 14.18
C ARG A 325 9.97 4.57 13.62
N PRO A 326 9.62 5.87 13.43
CA PRO A 326 8.40 6.27 12.74
C PRO A 326 8.56 6.25 11.21
N LEU A 327 7.43 6.32 10.53
CA LEU A 327 7.32 6.66 9.11
C LEU A 327 7.31 8.20 8.99
N GLY A 328 8.46 8.80 8.80
CA GLY A 328 8.60 10.26 8.73
C GLY A 328 9.66 10.68 7.73
N GLY A 329 9.25 11.44 6.68
CA GLY A 329 10.13 12.06 5.71
C GLY A 329 10.92 13.24 6.30
N ALA A 330 11.77 13.87 5.49
CA ALA A 330 12.73 14.89 5.91
C ALA A 330 12.09 16.05 6.72
N LEU A 331 10.91 16.51 6.29
CA LEU A 331 10.19 17.60 6.98
C LEU A 331 9.74 17.18 8.38
N SER A 332 9.11 16.03 8.51
CA SER A 332 8.62 15.51 9.79
C SER A 332 9.76 15.12 10.73
N GLN A 333 10.86 14.59 10.19
CA GLN A 333 12.08 14.32 10.97
C GLN A 333 12.65 15.58 11.62
N GLN A 334 12.74 16.67 10.86
CA GLN A 334 13.19 17.97 11.38
C GLN A 334 12.23 18.47 12.47
N ARG A 335 10.92 18.46 12.23
CA ARG A 335 9.89 18.90 13.21
C ARG A 335 9.93 18.09 14.50
N ALA A 336 10.08 16.78 14.37
CA ALA A 336 10.10 15.87 15.52
C ALA A 336 11.49 15.78 16.20
N ARG A 337 12.56 16.23 15.52
CA ARG A 337 13.98 16.02 15.92
C ARG A 337 14.26 14.55 16.18
N MET A 338 13.84 13.69 15.26
CA MET A 338 14.08 12.25 15.32
C MET A 338 14.24 11.66 13.93
N ALA A 339 15.01 10.57 13.83
CA ALA A 339 15.18 9.86 12.57
C ALA A 339 13.90 9.15 12.16
N GLY A 340 13.54 9.26 10.89
CA GLY A 340 12.46 8.55 10.22
C GLY A 340 12.97 7.69 9.07
N VAL A 341 12.20 7.62 7.99
CA VAL A 341 12.53 6.90 6.76
C VAL A 341 12.25 7.79 5.53
N ALA A 342 12.69 7.39 4.36
CA ALA A 342 12.39 8.09 3.10
C ALA A 342 10.97 7.72 2.63
N ASN A 343 9.96 8.41 3.13
CA ASN A 343 8.56 8.12 2.83
C ASN A 343 7.69 9.36 2.54
N SER A 344 8.30 10.47 2.17
CA SER A 344 7.60 11.62 1.61
C SER A 344 7.04 11.25 0.24
N ARG A 345 5.71 11.10 0.12
CA ARG A 345 5.09 10.63 -1.11
C ARG A 345 3.85 11.44 -1.47
N ALA A 346 3.60 11.60 -2.74
CA ALA A 346 2.45 12.31 -3.28
C ALA A 346 1.64 11.43 -4.23
N SER A 347 0.32 11.59 -4.23
CA SER A 347 -0.57 10.82 -5.09
C SER A 347 -0.42 11.14 -6.57
N ASN A 348 -0.06 12.38 -6.91
CA ASN A 348 -0.01 12.86 -8.28
C ASN A 348 0.93 14.08 -8.41
N TRP A 349 1.18 14.50 -9.65
CA TRP A 349 2.01 15.66 -9.96
C TRP A 349 1.54 16.97 -9.31
N ASN A 350 0.25 17.11 -9.01
CA ASN A 350 -0.34 18.35 -8.48
C ASN A 350 -0.56 18.33 -6.95
N ARG A 351 0.08 17.38 -6.24
CA ARG A 351 0.04 17.31 -4.77
C ARG A 351 1.44 17.43 -4.18
N PRO A 352 1.63 18.18 -3.09
CA PRO A 352 2.88 18.15 -2.33
C PRO A 352 3.04 16.79 -1.67
N PRO A 353 4.28 16.30 -1.51
CA PRO A 353 4.56 15.11 -0.72
C PRO A 353 4.20 15.32 0.76
N ILE A 354 3.70 14.27 1.38
CA ILE A 354 3.45 14.16 2.82
C ILE A 354 3.94 12.80 3.32
N ASP A 355 4.04 12.59 4.62
CA ASP A 355 4.42 11.28 5.16
C ASP A 355 3.38 10.24 4.77
N ARG A 356 3.82 9.15 4.16
CA ARG A 356 2.95 8.07 3.70
C ARG A 356 3.57 6.72 4.00
N MET A 357 2.70 5.71 4.14
CA MET A 357 3.18 4.34 4.06
C MET A 357 3.89 4.07 2.73
N ALA A 358 4.78 3.08 2.75
CA ALA A 358 5.43 2.51 1.59
C ALA A 358 5.35 0.98 1.68
N ASN A 359 6.46 0.26 1.48
CA ASN A 359 6.52 -1.17 1.76
C ASN A 359 6.76 -1.40 3.26
N LEU A 360 5.77 -2.01 3.93
CA LEU A 360 5.86 -2.38 5.33
C LEU A 360 5.70 -3.88 5.48
N ASN A 361 6.73 -4.55 5.99
CA ASN A 361 6.85 -5.98 5.93
C ASN A 361 7.03 -6.61 7.30
N ILE A 362 6.37 -7.76 7.52
CA ILE A 362 6.73 -8.64 8.63
C ILE A 362 7.89 -9.53 8.18
N GLU A 363 8.98 -9.52 8.93
CA GLU A 363 10.11 -10.41 8.66
C GLU A 363 9.71 -11.86 8.97
N PRO A 364 10.10 -12.84 8.12
CA PRO A 364 9.75 -14.24 8.31
C PRO A 364 10.32 -14.83 9.61
N GLY A 365 9.53 -15.71 10.23
CA GLY A 365 9.96 -16.58 11.32
C GLY A 365 10.46 -17.94 10.82
N GLU A 366 10.26 -18.98 11.63
CA GLU A 366 10.83 -20.31 11.35
C GLU A 366 9.78 -21.39 11.06
N GLN A 367 8.51 -21.19 11.44
CA GLN A 367 7.49 -22.23 11.39
C GLN A 367 6.90 -22.38 9.98
N SER A 368 6.75 -23.62 9.52
CA SER A 368 5.94 -23.90 8.34
C SER A 368 4.45 -23.73 8.63
N LEU A 369 3.62 -23.51 7.61
CA LEU A 369 2.17 -23.42 7.77
C LEU A 369 1.58 -24.66 8.44
N ALA A 370 2.08 -25.86 8.10
CA ALA A 370 1.64 -27.12 8.68
C ALA A 370 1.95 -27.20 10.18
N GLN A 371 3.13 -26.72 10.61
CA GLN A 371 3.48 -26.65 12.04
C GLN A 371 2.59 -25.66 12.78
N MET A 372 2.34 -24.48 12.20
CA MET A 372 1.47 -23.46 12.79
C MET A 372 0.04 -24.01 13.01
N ILE A 373 -0.54 -24.66 11.99
CA ILE A 373 -1.86 -25.32 12.11
C ILE A 373 -1.82 -26.43 13.16
N GLY A 374 -0.77 -27.29 13.11
CA GLY A 374 -0.62 -28.42 14.03
C GLY A 374 -0.54 -28.03 15.51
N ASN A 375 -0.10 -26.80 15.82
CA ASN A 375 0.03 -26.28 17.18
C ASN A 375 -1.25 -25.61 17.70
N ILE A 376 -2.29 -25.45 16.89
CA ILE A 376 -3.56 -24.82 17.29
C ILE A 376 -4.56 -25.88 17.71
N GLU A 377 -5.01 -25.85 18.96
CA GLU A 377 -6.05 -26.72 19.49
C GLU A 377 -7.45 -26.27 19.07
N HIS A 378 -7.77 -24.97 19.30
CA HIS A 378 -9.03 -24.34 18.95
C HIS A 378 -8.76 -23.00 18.25
N GLY A 379 -8.90 -22.97 16.95
CA GLY A 379 -8.57 -21.78 16.19
C GLY A 379 -9.42 -21.60 14.94
N ILE A 380 -9.05 -20.58 14.19
CA ILE A 380 -9.61 -20.28 12.88
C ILE A 380 -8.53 -19.71 11.98
N LEU A 381 -8.46 -20.23 10.76
CA LEU A 381 -7.74 -19.60 9.66
C LEU A 381 -8.67 -18.59 9.00
N MET A 382 -8.20 -17.35 8.80
CA MET A 382 -8.92 -16.33 8.05
C MET A 382 -8.05 -15.77 6.93
N ARG A 383 -8.68 -15.48 5.80
CA ARG A 383 -8.01 -14.88 4.64
C ARG A 383 -8.92 -13.98 3.84
N THR A 384 -8.29 -13.08 3.11
CA THR A 384 -8.88 -12.13 2.17
C THR A 384 -9.82 -11.14 2.86
N ASN A 385 -9.41 -9.89 2.91
CA ASN A 385 -10.20 -8.84 3.53
C ASN A 385 -11.49 -8.56 2.75
N THR A 386 -12.59 -8.37 3.48
CA THR A 386 -13.85 -7.88 2.92
C THR A 386 -14.33 -6.57 3.55
N SER A 387 -13.97 -6.31 4.80
CA SER A 387 -14.39 -5.08 5.49
C SER A 387 -13.42 -4.72 6.61
N TRP A 388 -13.35 -3.42 6.92
CA TRP A 388 -12.55 -2.95 8.04
C TRP A 388 -13.17 -1.71 8.68
N SER A 389 -12.93 -1.56 9.97
CA SER A 389 -13.23 -0.37 10.75
C SER A 389 -12.13 -0.18 11.77
N ILE A 390 -11.67 1.03 11.93
CA ILE A 390 -10.67 1.42 12.92
C ILE A 390 -10.98 2.82 13.45
N ASP A 391 -10.72 3.07 14.74
CA ASP A 391 -10.99 4.37 15.34
C ASP A 391 -9.98 5.46 14.88
N ASP A 392 -10.31 6.72 15.14
CA ASP A 392 -9.48 7.87 14.73
C ASP A 392 -8.09 7.86 15.35
N HIS A 393 -7.88 7.16 16.48
CA HIS A 393 -6.57 6.97 17.09
C HIS A 393 -5.78 5.80 16.51
N ARG A 394 -6.36 5.04 15.56
CA ARG A 394 -5.76 3.83 14.98
C ARG A 394 -5.47 2.73 16.02
N ASN A 395 -6.28 2.68 17.06
CA ASN A 395 -6.09 1.80 18.22
C ASN A 395 -7.11 0.66 18.32
N LYS A 396 -8.41 0.94 18.12
CA LYS A 396 -9.47 -0.06 18.19
C LYS A 396 -9.92 -0.42 16.79
N PHE A 397 -9.90 -1.70 16.46
CA PHE A 397 -10.26 -2.16 15.13
C PHE A 397 -11.22 -3.36 15.14
N GLN A 398 -11.92 -3.53 14.01
CA GLN A 398 -12.71 -4.69 13.66
C GLN A 398 -12.52 -4.94 12.16
N PHE A 399 -12.11 -6.17 11.80
CA PHE A 399 -11.89 -6.56 10.41
C PHE A 399 -12.67 -7.80 10.07
N GLY A 400 -13.22 -7.84 8.84
CA GLY A 400 -13.92 -8.98 8.28
C GLY A 400 -13.14 -9.60 7.14
N CYS A 401 -13.27 -10.91 6.99
CA CYS A 401 -12.66 -11.69 5.92
C CYS A 401 -13.72 -12.38 5.07
N GLU A 402 -13.38 -12.63 3.80
CA GLU A 402 -14.24 -13.36 2.90
C GLU A 402 -14.34 -14.85 3.27
N PHE A 403 -13.27 -15.44 3.79
CA PHE A 403 -13.17 -16.87 4.01
C PHE A 403 -12.59 -17.20 5.38
N GLY A 404 -13.24 -18.12 6.10
CA GLY A 404 -12.74 -18.71 7.32
C GLY A 404 -12.77 -20.22 7.29
N GLN A 405 -11.84 -20.85 8.00
CA GLN A 405 -11.85 -22.30 8.21
C GLN A 405 -11.43 -22.61 9.64
N LEU A 406 -12.26 -23.38 10.36
CA LEU A 406 -11.97 -23.76 11.73
C LEU A 406 -10.75 -24.66 11.81
N ILE A 407 -9.99 -24.54 12.89
CA ILE A 407 -8.87 -25.41 13.25
C ILE A 407 -9.23 -26.09 14.56
N GLU A 408 -9.32 -27.42 14.53
CA GLU A 408 -9.64 -28.23 15.70
C GLU A 408 -8.58 -29.34 15.86
N ASN A 409 -7.92 -29.37 17.01
CA ASN A 409 -6.85 -30.35 17.31
C ASN A 409 -5.77 -30.43 16.22
N GLY A 410 -5.28 -29.28 15.77
CA GLY A 410 -4.21 -29.19 14.77
C GLY A 410 -4.62 -29.51 13.33
N LYS A 411 -5.92 -29.50 12.99
CA LYS A 411 -6.42 -29.82 11.65
C LYS A 411 -7.43 -28.78 11.18
N LEU A 412 -7.35 -28.40 9.91
CA LEU A 412 -8.39 -27.64 9.23
C LEU A 412 -9.65 -28.49 9.13
N THR A 413 -10.79 -27.93 9.53
CA THR A 413 -12.08 -28.61 9.57
C THR A 413 -13.13 -27.85 8.76
N GLN A 414 -14.18 -27.36 9.37
CA GLN A 414 -15.32 -26.76 8.71
C GLN A 414 -15.02 -25.38 8.15
N VAL A 415 -15.37 -25.13 6.88
CA VAL A 415 -15.42 -23.78 6.30
C VAL A 415 -16.56 -23.00 6.95
N VAL A 416 -16.32 -21.74 7.24
CA VAL A 416 -17.29 -20.81 7.81
C VAL A 416 -17.32 -19.52 6.99
N LYS A 417 -18.49 -18.89 6.90
CA LYS A 417 -18.70 -17.62 6.21
C LYS A 417 -18.72 -16.45 7.16
N GLN A 418 -18.50 -15.24 6.63
CA GLN A 418 -18.52 -13.97 7.34
C GLN A 418 -17.64 -13.94 8.62
N PRO A 419 -16.41 -14.46 8.56
CA PRO A 419 -15.53 -14.45 9.72
C PRO A 419 -15.01 -13.03 9.98
N ASN A 420 -15.15 -12.58 11.23
CA ASN A 420 -14.64 -11.30 11.69
C ASN A 420 -13.80 -11.47 12.95
N TYR A 421 -12.91 -10.51 13.19
CA TYR A 421 -12.15 -10.41 14.43
C TYR A 421 -11.95 -8.94 14.82
N ARG A 422 -11.68 -8.70 16.09
CA ARG A 422 -11.47 -7.35 16.63
C ARG A 422 -10.41 -7.33 17.72
N GLY A 423 -9.84 -6.15 17.93
CA GLY A 423 -8.81 -5.96 18.93
C GLY A 423 -8.46 -4.51 19.22
N ILE A 424 -7.47 -4.37 20.10
CA ILE A 424 -6.73 -3.14 20.36
C ILE A 424 -5.34 -3.34 19.82
N SER A 425 -4.85 -2.44 18.95
CA SER A 425 -3.66 -2.63 18.12
C SER A 425 -2.46 -3.21 18.87
N ALA A 426 -1.95 -2.54 19.89
CA ALA A 426 -0.78 -3.07 20.61
C ALA A 426 -1.07 -4.38 21.36
N ASN A 427 -2.26 -4.55 21.93
CA ASN A 427 -2.62 -5.80 22.62
C ASN A 427 -2.71 -6.96 21.63
N PHE A 428 -3.27 -6.71 20.43
CA PHE A 428 -3.34 -7.69 19.36
C PHE A 428 -1.92 -8.12 18.92
N TRP A 429 -1.02 -7.17 18.67
CA TRP A 429 0.35 -7.52 18.29
C TRP A 429 1.16 -8.20 19.39
N ARG A 430 0.84 -7.94 20.67
CA ARG A 430 1.43 -8.69 21.81
C ARG A 430 0.95 -10.13 21.90
N SER A 431 -0.22 -10.44 21.32
CA SER A 431 -0.71 -11.82 21.25
C SER A 431 -0.15 -12.63 20.10
N LEU A 432 0.74 -12.04 19.25
CA LEU A 432 1.44 -12.76 18.19
C LEU A 432 2.27 -13.89 18.78
N SER A 433 1.87 -15.13 18.50
CA SER A 433 2.44 -16.36 19.08
C SER A 433 3.24 -17.21 18.11
N ALA A 434 3.04 -17.00 16.79
CA ALA A 434 3.87 -17.63 15.77
C ALA A 434 3.92 -16.76 14.51
N VAL A 435 5.08 -16.81 13.84
CA VAL A 435 5.34 -16.18 12.55
C VAL A 435 5.84 -17.27 11.59
N GLY A 436 5.21 -17.37 10.45
CA GLY A 436 5.56 -18.34 9.43
C GLY A 436 6.92 -18.09 8.81
N ASN A 437 7.51 -19.12 8.24
CA ASN A 437 8.80 -19.02 7.57
C ASN A 437 8.69 -18.35 6.19
N ALA A 438 9.82 -18.17 5.51
CA ALA A 438 9.89 -17.52 4.19
C ALA A 438 9.02 -18.19 3.11
N GLN A 439 8.67 -19.48 3.27
CA GLN A 439 7.82 -20.21 2.32
C GLN A 439 6.33 -19.82 2.47
N THR A 440 5.93 -19.27 3.61
CA THR A 440 4.57 -18.76 3.84
C THR A 440 4.44 -17.28 3.51
N ARG A 441 5.55 -16.61 3.15
CA ARG A 441 5.57 -15.19 2.85
C ARG A 441 5.01 -14.93 1.46
N GLU A 442 4.06 -14.04 1.39
CA GLU A 442 3.51 -13.52 0.14
C GLU A 442 3.55 -11.99 0.15
N VAL A 443 3.49 -11.40 -1.05
CA VAL A 443 3.51 -9.94 -1.27
C VAL A 443 2.14 -9.53 -1.77
N TYR A 444 1.52 -8.58 -1.08
CA TYR A 444 0.29 -7.94 -1.49
C TYR A 444 0.47 -6.42 -1.55
N GLY A 445 -0.39 -5.74 -2.28
CA GLY A 445 -0.32 -4.28 -2.40
C GLY A 445 -1.66 -3.70 -2.82
N THR A 446 -1.92 -2.46 -2.43
CA THR A 446 -3.14 -1.76 -2.80
C THR A 446 -2.85 -0.41 -3.42
N SER A 447 -3.70 0.00 -4.37
CA SER A 447 -3.68 1.34 -4.97
C SER A 447 -4.53 2.36 -4.20
N MET A 448 -5.19 1.96 -3.10
CA MET A 448 -6.27 2.71 -2.47
C MET A 448 -5.93 3.20 -1.04
N CYS A 449 -4.64 3.39 -0.71
CA CYS A 449 -4.28 3.97 0.58
C CYS A 449 -4.59 5.47 0.61
N GLY A 450 -5.65 5.85 1.33
CA GLY A 450 -6.11 7.23 1.48
C GLY A 450 -5.51 7.92 2.70
N LYS A 451 -5.18 9.20 2.58
CA LYS A 451 -4.78 10.11 3.65
C LYS A 451 -5.08 11.56 3.27
N GLY A 452 -5.32 12.42 4.18
CA GLY A 452 -5.35 13.90 4.07
C GLY A 452 -4.36 14.49 5.06
N GLU A 453 -4.13 15.71 5.13
CA GLU A 453 -4.45 16.86 4.33
C GLU A 453 -3.23 17.37 3.57
N PRO A 454 -3.32 17.62 2.30
CA PRO A 454 -4.48 17.49 1.40
C PRO A 454 -4.79 16.03 1.07
N ALA A 455 -6.08 15.72 0.78
CA ALA A 455 -6.53 14.35 0.48
C ALA A 455 -5.76 13.74 -0.71
N GLN A 456 -5.19 12.58 -0.49
CA GLN A 456 -4.32 11.87 -1.43
C GLN A 456 -4.56 10.36 -1.34
N ILE A 457 -4.50 9.67 -2.47
CA ILE A 457 -4.54 8.21 -2.57
C ILE A 457 -3.23 7.75 -3.21
N ILE A 458 -2.55 6.77 -2.61
CA ILE A 458 -1.29 6.22 -3.12
C ILE A 458 -1.29 4.69 -3.15
N ARG A 459 -0.28 4.14 -3.83
CA ARG A 459 0.05 2.72 -3.84
C ARG A 459 0.94 2.37 -2.66
N VAL A 460 0.67 1.25 -1.99
CA VAL A 460 1.48 0.71 -0.90
C VAL A 460 1.64 -0.80 -1.05
N GLY A 461 2.71 -1.36 -0.48
CA GLY A 461 3.01 -2.78 -0.49
C GLY A 461 3.20 -3.33 0.92
N HIS A 462 2.83 -4.60 1.12
CA HIS A 462 3.02 -5.31 2.37
C HIS A 462 3.37 -6.77 2.09
N ALA A 463 4.57 -7.18 2.47
CA ALA A 463 4.94 -8.58 2.48
C ALA A 463 4.77 -9.13 3.90
N SER A 464 4.15 -10.28 4.01
CA SER A 464 3.96 -10.95 5.29
C SER A 464 4.01 -12.46 5.13
N PRO A 465 4.60 -13.20 6.06
CA PRO A 465 4.28 -14.59 6.27
C PRO A 465 2.90 -14.73 6.93
N ALA A 466 2.36 -15.96 6.97
CA ALA A 466 1.22 -16.28 7.82
C ALA A 466 1.56 -16.02 9.30
N CYS A 467 0.60 -15.54 10.09
CA CYS A 467 0.81 -15.19 11.49
C CYS A 467 -0.30 -15.76 12.40
N VAL A 468 0.08 -16.27 13.58
CA VAL A 468 -0.87 -16.75 14.59
C VAL A 468 -0.94 -15.78 15.76
N PHE A 469 -2.14 -15.43 16.16
CA PHE A 469 -2.44 -14.59 17.31
C PHE A 469 -3.30 -15.37 18.30
N SER A 470 -2.88 -15.42 19.57
CA SER A 470 -3.57 -16.21 20.58
C SER A 470 -4.74 -15.49 21.21
N ASN A 471 -5.83 -16.25 21.47
CA ASN A 471 -6.96 -15.79 22.27
C ASN A 471 -7.66 -14.52 21.74
N ILE A 472 -7.89 -14.45 20.44
CA ILE A 472 -8.53 -13.32 19.77
C ILE A 472 -10.06 -13.43 19.82
N ASP A 473 -10.71 -12.30 19.91
CA ASP A 473 -12.18 -12.18 19.85
C ASP A 473 -12.64 -12.28 18.40
N VAL A 474 -13.25 -13.42 18.04
CA VAL A 474 -13.78 -13.71 16.69
C VAL A 474 -15.30 -13.82 16.74
N PHE A 475 -15.96 -13.51 15.62
CA PHE A 475 -17.42 -13.58 15.52
C PHE A 475 -17.89 -13.65 14.06
N GLY A 476 -19.09 -14.16 13.85
CA GLY A 476 -19.76 -14.13 12.56
C GLY A 476 -20.44 -12.78 12.28
N GLY A 477 -20.69 -12.48 11.00
CA GLY A 477 -21.60 -11.42 10.61
C GLY A 477 -23.04 -11.72 11.09
N ALA A 478 -23.82 -10.66 11.31
CA ALA A 478 -25.26 -10.79 11.67
C ALA A 478 -26.09 -11.14 10.44
#